data_9a6073b81552a49693fe07c63900787d
#
_entry.id   9a6073b81552a49693fe07c63900787d
#
_cell.length_a   1.000
_cell.length_b   1.000
_cell.length_c   1.000
_cell.angle_alpha   90.00
_cell.angle_beta   90.00
_cell.angle_gamma   90.00
#
_symmetry.space_group_name_H-M   'P 1'
#
loop_
_entity.id
_entity.type
_entity.pdbx_description
1 polymer ?
#
loop_
_entity_poly.entity_id
_entity_poly.type
_entity_poly.pdbx_seq_one_letter_code
_entity_poly.pdbx_strand_id
1 'polypeptide(L)'
;MKGTIEKHNISDFKGGWFIGDFNPSLLKTKDFEISIKTHPKDEVWDKHYHKIATEYNYVIEGIVKIDDVTYEKGDLFIIHPEFVVDPHFLVDCTIVCIKTPCVIGDKYVVER
;
A
#
# COMPACT_ATOMS: atom_id res chain seq x y z
N MET A 1 -4.55 -1.75 37.19
CA MET A 1 -4.06 -0.89 36.10
C MET A 1 -5.18 -0.68 35.07
N LYS A 2 -5.35 0.54 34.66
CA LYS A 2 -6.29 0.87 33.60
C LYS A 2 -5.54 0.98 32.27
N GLY A 3 -6.11 0.43 31.21
CA GLY A 3 -5.61 0.65 29.89
C GLY A 3 -5.91 2.06 29.38
N THR A 4 -5.33 2.40 28.25
CA THR A 4 -5.54 3.69 27.59
C THR A 4 -5.97 3.47 26.15
N ILE A 5 -6.53 4.52 25.55
CA ILE A 5 -6.85 4.55 24.12
C ILE A 5 -6.28 5.84 23.53
N GLU A 6 -5.66 5.72 22.37
CA GLU A 6 -5.13 6.85 21.62
C GLU A 6 -5.94 7.04 20.33
N LYS A 7 -6.13 8.29 19.96
CA LYS A 7 -6.83 8.63 18.72
C LYS A 7 -5.85 9.29 17.75
N HIS A 8 -5.79 8.77 16.54
CA HIS A 8 -5.00 9.31 15.43
C HIS A 8 -5.87 9.39 14.18
N ASN A 9 -5.39 10.11 13.18
CA ASN A 9 -6.05 10.21 11.89
C ASN A 9 -5.07 9.79 10.80
N ILE A 10 -5.56 9.14 9.76
CA ILE A 10 -4.71 8.68 8.66
C ILE A 10 -3.94 9.84 7.99
N SER A 11 -4.50 11.05 8.02
CA SER A 11 -3.84 12.25 7.46
C SER A 11 -2.59 12.66 8.24
N ASP A 12 -2.37 12.12 9.45
CA ASP A 12 -1.17 12.40 10.25
C ASP A 12 0.06 11.65 9.71
N PHE A 13 -0.13 10.74 8.78
CA PHE A 13 0.91 9.84 8.29
C PHE A 13 1.22 10.10 6.82
N LYS A 14 2.50 9.97 6.45
CA LYS A 14 2.97 10.24 5.09
C LYS A 14 2.44 9.17 4.14
N GLY A 15 1.72 9.60 3.10
CA GLY A 15 1.19 8.69 2.09
C GLY A 15 0.26 7.61 2.63
N GLY A 16 -0.31 7.82 3.82
CA GLY A 16 -1.19 6.85 4.45
C GLY A 16 -0.46 5.69 5.14
N TRP A 17 0.88 5.70 5.19
CA TRP A 17 1.68 4.67 5.87
C TRP A 17 1.70 4.93 7.37
N PHE A 18 0.99 4.10 8.17
CA PHE A 18 0.79 4.35 9.59
C PHE A 18 1.46 3.33 10.52
N ILE A 19 1.98 2.23 9.99
CA ILE A 19 2.76 1.23 10.72
C ILE A 19 3.95 0.81 9.87
N GLY A 20 5.15 0.76 10.46
CA GLY A 20 6.36 0.34 9.80
C GLY A 20 7.60 0.98 10.39
N ASP A 21 8.76 0.71 9.79
CA ASP A 21 10.06 1.21 10.27
C ASP A 21 10.36 2.61 9.73
N PHE A 22 9.55 3.58 10.15
CA PHE A 22 9.66 4.98 9.72
C PHE A 22 8.98 5.89 10.74
N ASN A 23 9.14 7.20 10.57
CA ASN A 23 8.50 8.22 11.40
C ASN A 23 7.66 9.17 10.52
N PRO A 24 6.41 9.50 10.92
CA PRO A 24 5.70 8.95 12.08
C PRO A 24 5.20 7.53 11.84
N SER A 25 5.01 6.76 12.90
CA SER A 25 4.44 5.43 12.85
C SER A 25 3.74 5.12 14.18
N LEU A 26 2.59 4.45 14.12
CA LEU A 26 1.90 4.01 15.33
C LEU A 26 2.62 2.84 16.01
N LEU A 27 3.29 2.02 15.21
CA LEU A 27 4.11 0.90 15.67
C LEU A 27 5.34 0.82 14.79
N LYS A 28 6.49 1.13 15.35
CA LYS A 28 7.75 1.07 14.60
C LYS A 28 8.24 -0.37 14.57
N THR A 29 8.22 -0.99 13.39
CA THR A 29 8.58 -2.38 13.22
C THR A 29 9.16 -2.63 11.82
N LYS A 30 10.08 -3.59 11.74
CA LYS A 30 10.63 -4.08 10.47
C LYS A 30 9.90 -5.31 9.94
N ASP A 31 8.97 -5.85 10.71
CA ASP A 31 8.28 -7.09 10.33
C ASP A 31 7.26 -6.86 9.22
N PHE A 32 6.64 -5.68 9.20
CA PHE A 32 5.66 -5.31 8.19
C PHE A 32 5.45 -3.81 8.14
N GLU A 33 4.82 -3.34 7.08
CA GLU A 33 4.33 -1.96 6.99
C GLU A 33 2.91 -1.97 6.43
N ILE A 34 2.10 -1.02 6.89
CA ILE A 34 0.67 -0.97 6.55
C ILE A 34 0.30 0.46 6.15
N SER A 35 -0.44 0.56 5.05
CA SER A 35 -1.02 1.83 4.61
C SER A 35 -2.50 1.69 4.29
N ILE A 36 -3.19 2.83 4.39
CA ILE A 36 -4.51 3.01 3.79
C ILE A 36 -4.37 4.25 2.91
N LYS A 37 -4.63 4.09 1.62
CA LYS A 37 -4.40 5.16 0.65
C LYS A 37 -5.52 5.22 -0.37
N THR A 38 -5.98 6.45 -0.64
CA THR A 38 -6.92 6.70 -1.73
C THR A 38 -6.14 7.25 -2.92
N HIS A 39 -6.22 6.53 -4.03
CA HIS A 39 -5.63 6.92 -5.30
C HIS A 39 -6.72 7.57 -6.15
N PRO A 40 -6.55 8.84 -6.56
CA PRO A 40 -7.50 9.49 -7.44
C PRO A 40 -7.57 8.77 -8.80
N LYS A 41 -8.71 8.86 -9.45
CA LYS A 41 -8.87 8.39 -10.83
C LYS A 41 -7.73 8.89 -11.71
N ASP A 42 -7.16 7.99 -12.52
CA ASP A 42 -6.08 8.27 -13.47
C ASP A 42 -4.78 8.76 -12.84
N GLU A 43 -4.60 8.59 -11.52
CA GLU A 43 -3.32 8.90 -10.89
C GLU A 43 -2.21 8.10 -11.57
N VAL A 44 -1.14 8.82 -11.96
CA VAL A 44 0.04 8.17 -12.52
C VAL A 44 0.91 7.68 -11.38
N TRP A 45 1.04 6.37 -11.28
CA TRP A 45 1.88 5.73 -10.28
C TRP A 45 3.13 5.17 -10.95
N ASP A 46 4.23 5.11 -10.23
CA ASP A 46 5.45 4.54 -10.78
C ASP A 46 5.26 3.07 -11.15
N LYS A 47 5.69 2.70 -12.34
CA LYS A 47 5.84 1.31 -12.72
C LYS A 47 7.05 0.78 -11.96
N HIS A 48 6.85 -0.22 -11.11
CA HIS A 48 7.89 -0.63 -10.17
C HIS A 48 7.74 -2.08 -9.71
N TYR A 49 8.78 -2.57 -9.01
CA TYR A 49 8.74 -3.86 -8.34
C TYR A 49 9.49 -3.79 -7.00
N HIS A 50 9.26 -4.79 -6.16
CA HIS A 50 9.97 -5.00 -4.92
C HIS A 50 10.78 -6.29 -5.04
N LYS A 51 11.97 -6.33 -4.47
CA LYS A 51 12.81 -7.54 -4.50
C LYS A 51 12.58 -8.45 -3.32
N ILE A 52 12.21 -7.89 -2.18
CA ILE A 52 12.15 -8.60 -0.90
C ILE A 52 10.72 -8.75 -0.41
N ALA A 53 9.98 -7.65 -0.38
CA ALA A 53 8.65 -7.62 0.23
C ALA A 53 7.57 -8.24 -0.65
N THR A 54 6.64 -8.91 0.02
CA THR A 54 5.36 -9.34 -0.57
C THR A 54 4.29 -8.33 -0.14
N GLU A 55 3.43 -7.92 -1.08
CA GLU A 55 2.33 -7.02 -0.81
C GLU A 55 1.01 -7.76 -0.77
N TYR A 56 0.25 -7.51 0.29
CA TYR A 56 -1.12 -7.99 0.44
C TYR A 56 -2.04 -6.78 0.37
N ASN A 57 -2.96 -6.78 -0.58
CA ASN A 57 -3.81 -5.64 -0.87
C ASN A 57 -5.28 -6.00 -0.73
N TYR A 58 -6.06 -5.06 -0.20
CA TYR A 58 -7.51 -5.17 -0.12
C TYR A 58 -8.12 -3.89 -0.66
N VAL A 59 -9.02 -4.02 -1.64
CA VAL A 59 -9.73 -2.87 -2.21
C VAL A 59 -10.93 -2.55 -1.35
N ILE A 60 -10.87 -1.41 -0.65
CA ILE A 60 -11.99 -0.93 0.17
C ILE A 60 -13.07 -0.35 -0.75
N GLU A 61 -12.67 0.40 -1.77
CA GLU A 61 -13.57 1.08 -2.69
C GLU A 61 -12.85 1.43 -3.98
N GLY A 62 -13.60 1.51 -5.07
CA GLY A 62 -13.05 1.90 -6.37
C GLY A 62 -12.63 0.71 -7.22
N ILE A 63 -11.90 1.01 -8.31
CA ILE A 63 -11.46 0.02 -9.28
C ILE A 63 -10.02 0.33 -9.70
N VAL A 64 -9.15 -0.67 -9.61
CA VAL A 64 -7.80 -0.61 -10.13
C VAL A 64 -7.58 -1.74 -11.14
N LYS A 65 -6.92 -1.42 -12.24
CA LYS A 65 -6.55 -2.39 -13.27
C LYS A 65 -5.04 -2.62 -13.21
N ILE A 66 -4.65 -3.89 -13.13
CA ILE A 66 -3.24 -4.30 -13.18
C ILE A 66 -3.15 -5.38 -14.26
N ASP A 67 -2.36 -5.10 -15.30
CA ASP A 67 -2.34 -5.88 -16.53
C ASP A 67 -3.77 -5.95 -17.11
N ASP A 68 -4.30 -7.14 -17.35
CA ASP A 68 -5.64 -7.30 -17.91
C ASP A 68 -6.72 -7.62 -16.88
N VAL A 69 -6.40 -7.49 -15.60
CA VAL A 69 -7.30 -7.84 -14.51
C VAL A 69 -7.71 -6.58 -13.75
N THR A 70 -9.02 -6.44 -13.51
CA THR A 70 -9.55 -5.38 -12.67
C THR A 70 -9.85 -5.92 -11.28
N TYR A 71 -9.54 -5.09 -10.28
CA TYR A 71 -9.82 -5.37 -8.87
C TYR A 71 -10.75 -4.29 -8.35
N GLU A 72 -11.79 -4.70 -7.63
CA GLU A 72 -12.80 -3.78 -7.11
C GLU A 72 -13.13 -4.09 -5.66
N LYS A 73 -14.03 -3.32 -5.08
CA LYS A 73 -14.44 -3.44 -3.67
C LYS A 73 -14.60 -4.90 -3.27
N GLY A 74 -13.88 -5.28 -2.22
CA GLY A 74 -13.92 -6.64 -1.66
C GLY A 74 -12.86 -7.57 -2.21
N ASP A 75 -12.15 -7.19 -3.28
CA ASP A 75 -11.09 -8.02 -3.84
C ASP A 75 -9.82 -7.94 -3.02
N LEU A 76 -9.16 -9.06 -2.92
CA LEU A 76 -7.84 -9.20 -2.33
C LEU A 76 -6.87 -9.61 -3.45
N PHE A 77 -5.67 -9.02 -3.44
CA PHE A 77 -4.64 -9.47 -4.36
C PHE A 77 -3.26 -9.41 -3.71
N ILE A 78 -2.39 -10.31 -4.13
CA ILE A 78 -1.05 -10.45 -3.59
C ILE A 78 -0.07 -10.15 -4.70
N ILE A 79 0.89 -9.25 -4.43
CA ILE A 79 1.99 -8.97 -5.34
C ILE A 79 3.25 -9.57 -4.73
N HIS A 80 3.75 -10.62 -5.37
CA HIS A 80 4.97 -11.28 -4.94
C HIS A 80 6.21 -10.50 -5.36
N PRO A 81 7.36 -10.76 -4.72
CA PRO A 81 8.61 -10.10 -5.12
C PRO A 81 8.91 -10.26 -6.60
N GLU A 82 9.49 -9.21 -7.18
CA GLU A 82 9.93 -9.12 -8.57
C GLU A 82 8.81 -8.95 -9.61
N PHE A 83 7.55 -8.99 -9.21
CA PHE A 83 6.45 -8.66 -10.12
C PHE A 83 6.45 -7.16 -10.40
N VAL A 84 6.58 -6.79 -11.67
CA VAL A 84 6.53 -5.38 -12.09
C VAL A 84 5.07 -4.96 -12.16
N VAL A 85 4.69 -4.05 -11.26
CA VAL A 85 3.31 -3.55 -11.20
C VAL A 85 3.22 -2.16 -11.85
N ASP A 86 2.21 -1.99 -12.69
CA ASP A 86 1.87 -0.72 -13.33
C ASP A 86 0.36 -0.52 -13.19
N PRO A 87 -0.08 0.00 -12.03
CA PRO A 87 -1.50 0.08 -11.75
C PRO A 87 -2.16 1.23 -12.51
N HIS A 88 -3.40 1.01 -12.92
CA HIS A 88 -4.24 2.03 -13.52
C HIS A 88 -5.53 2.17 -12.72
N PHE A 89 -5.72 3.32 -12.09
CA PHE A 89 -6.89 3.61 -11.27
C PHE A 89 -8.02 4.11 -12.16
N LEU A 90 -9.01 3.26 -12.40
CA LEU A 90 -10.13 3.58 -13.31
C LEU A 90 -11.13 4.55 -12.70
N VAL A 91 -11.23 4.54 -11.38
CA VAL A 91 -11.98 5.51 -10.56
C VAL A 91 -11.16 5.73 -9.29
N ASP A 92 -11.59 6.69 -8.45
CA ASP A 92 -10.94 6.86 -7.14
C ASP A 92 -10.95 5.53 -6.41
N CYS A 93 -9.80 5.10 -5.93
CA CYS A 93 -9.62 3.74 -5.39
C CYS A 93 -8.89 3.79 -4.05
N THR A 94 -9.50 3.23 -3.02
CA THR A 94 -8.93 3.16 -1.68
C THR A 94 -8.48 1.73 -1.40
N ILE A 95 -7.19 1.59 -1.08
CA ILE A 95 -6.55 0.29 -0.87
C ILE A 95 -5.87 0.25 0.49
N VAL A 96 -6.08 -0.86 1.22
CA VAL A 96 -5.23 -1.23 2.35
C VAL A 96 -4.10 -2.06 1.80
N CYS A 97 -2.86 -1.67 2.08
CA CYS A 97 -1.67 -2.39 1.64
C CYS A 97 -0.85 -2.82 2.85
N ILE A 98 -0.51 -4.10 2.90
CA ILE A 98 0.39 -4.66 3.90
C ILE A 98 1.59 -5.21 3.17
N LYS A 99 2.79 -4.70 3.48
CA LYS A 99 4.04 -5.25 2.96
C LYS A 99 4.80 -5.95 4.07
N THR A 100 5.34 -7.11 3.79
CA THR A 100 6.14 -7.87 4.74
C THR A 100 7.34 -8.50 4.03
N PRO A 101 8.56 -8.35 4.58
CA PRO A 101 8.94 -7.45 5.67
C PRO A 101 8.91 -5.97 5.27
N CYS A 102 9.04 -5.08 6.24
CA CYS A 102 9.22 -3.65 5.97
C CYS A 102 10.69 -3.39 5.66
N VAL A 103 11.01 -3.14 4.39
CA VAL A 103 12.38 -2.88 3.94
C VAL A 103 12.41 -1.51 3.29
N ILE A 104 13.08 -0.57 3.92
CA ILE A 104 13.24 0.79 3.39
C ILE A 104 14.06 0.73 2.10
N GLY A 105 13.56 1.38 1.05
CA GLY A 105 14.25 1.44 -0.23
C GLY A 105 14.03 0.22 -1.14
N ASP A 106 13.17 -0.72 -0.76
CA ASP A 106 12.86 -1.90 -1.56
C ASP A 106 11.82 -1.58 -2.66
N LYS A 107 12.07 -0.50 -3.39
CA LYS A 107 11.24 -0.10 -4.52
C LYS A 107 12.17 0.26 -5.69
N TYR A 108 11.96 -0.42 -6.81
CA TYR A 108 12.77 -0.26 -8.00
C TYR A 108 11.88 0.18 -9.15
N VAL A 109 12.08 1.44 -9.59
CA VAL A 109 11.28 2.04 -10.65
C VAL A 109 11.77 1.54 -11.99
N VAL A 110 10.84 1.20 -12.87
CA VAL A 110 11.11 0.73 -14.22
C VAL A 110 10.63 1.80 -15.20
N GLU A 111 11.42 2.08 -16.23
CA GLU A 111 11.02 3.01 -17.29
C GLU A 111 9.86 2.45 -18.09
N ARG A 112 8.97 3.37 -18.47
CA ARG A 112 7.84 3.04 -19.35
C ARG A 112 8.27 2.99 -20.80
#